data_e497bf22d5a1d3d2d976b51ec3a3fc03
#
_entry.id   e497bf22d5a1d3d2d976b51ec3a3fc03
#
_cell.length_a   1.000
_cell.length_b   1.000
_cell.length_c   1.000
_cell.angle_alpha   90.00
_cell.angle_beta   90.00
_cell.angle_gamma   90.00
#
_symmetry.space_group_name_H-M   'P 1'
#
loop_
_entity.id
_entity.type
_entity.pdbx_description
1 polymer ?
#
loop_
_entity_poly.entity_id
_entity_poly.type
_entity_poly.pdbx_seq_one_letter_code
_entity_poly.pdbx_strand_id
1 'polypeptide(L)'
;IISAKYLPKLIGELTAKFPKLRPNVFEADGVQCLARLNRKEVDVAIAFSVQYKSKSLEITNLAKFPMALVVPVGHRFAQKGFWPKSDFASERWIAIQETSGGTMELLAGLSQFGITPEFSASTNSIEAALDYVEMGLGIALMAYPPQSLTKDHNVVVLPQEELFGSLYLSIAWQADTNMERSILNYTAATAKRLARQIL
;
A
#
# COMPACT_ATOMS: atom_id res chain seq x y z
N ILE A 1 -4.83 -7.77 -1.56
CA ILE A 1 -6.17 -7.30 -1.93
C ILE A 1 -6.16 -6.73 -3.34
N ILE A 2 -5.14 -5.92 -3.70
CA ILE A 2 -5.07 -5.34 -5.05
C ILE A 2 -5.02 -6.45 -6.10
N SER A 3 -4.08 -7.37 -5.99
CA SER A 3 -3.93 -8.46 -6.94
C SER A 3 -5.10 -9.45 -6.92
N ALA A 4 -5.64 -9.78 -5.74
CA ALA A 4 -6.66 -10.82 -5.63
C ALA A 4 -8.09 -10.35 -5.96
N LYS A 5 -8.47 -9.13 -5.63
CA LYS A 5 -9.86 -8.67 -5.78
C LYS A 5 -10.03 -7.51 -6.77
N TYR A 6 -9.06 -6.61 -6.82
CA TYR A 6 -9.15 -5.39 -7.60
C TYR A 6 -8.70 -5.62 -9.06
N LEU A 7 -7.51 -6.17 -9.25
CA LEU A 7 -6.91 -6.33 -10.58
C LEU A 7 -7.73 -7.25 -11.50
N PRO A 8 -8.25 -8.41 -11.06
CA PRO A 8 -9.09 -9.25 -11.93
C PRO A 8 -10.34 -8.54 -12.46
N LYS A 9 -10.98 -7.70 -11.63
CA LYS A 9 -12.14 -6.91 -12.08
C LYS A 9 -11.75 -5.86 -13.10
N LEU A 10 -10.63 -5.16 -12.87
CA LEU A 10 -10.11 -4.17 -13.82
C LEU A 10 -9.80 -4.83 -15.18
N ILE A 11 -9.09 -5.94 -15.19
CA ILE A 11 -8.75 -6.69 -16.41
C ILE A 11 -10.01 -7.18 -17.11
N GLY A 12 -10.99 -7.72 -16.37
CA GLY A 12 -12.26 -8.16 -16.94
C GLY A 12 -13.00 -7.05 -17.67
N GLU A 13 -13.08 -5.85 -17.10
CA GLU A 13 -13.74 -4.70 -17.74
C GLU A 13 -12.94 -4.18 -18.94
N LEU A 14 -11.61 -4.16 -18.84
CA LEU A 14 -10.75 -3.76 -19.96
C LEU A 14 -10.89 -4.69 -21.16
N THR A 15 -10.85 -6.00 -20.95
CA THR A 15 -10.97 -6.98 -22.04
C THR A 15 -12.38 -7.01 -22.64
N ALA A 16 -13.41 -6.75 -21.84
CA ALA A 16 -14.77 -6.59 -22.34
C ALA A 16 -14.92 -5.33 -23.24
N LYS A 17 -14.30 -4.21 -22.83
CA LYS A 17 -14.35 -2.96 -23.60
C LYS A 17 -13.46 -2.97 -24.83
N PHE A 18 -12.30 -3.62 -24.75
CA PHE A 18 -11.29 -3.71 -25.80
C PHE A 18 -10.97 -5.18 -26.11
N PRO A 19 -11.79 -5.88 -26.93
CA PRO A 19 -11.66 -7.32 -27.13
C PRO A 19 -10.34 -7.78 -27.77
N LYS A 20 -9.62 -6.85 -28.41
CA LYS A 20 -8.29 -7.12 -29.00
C LYS A 20 -7.15 -6.98 -27.98
N LEU A 21 -7.41 -6.37 -26.82
CA LEU A 21 -6.40 -6.22 -25.76
C LEU A 21 -6.03 -7.60 -25.20
N ARG A 22 -4.75 -7.82 -24.97
CA ARG A 22 -4.21 -9.05 -24.35
C ARG A 22 -3.35 -8.64 -23.16
N PRO A 23 -3.96 -8.37 -21.99
CA PRO A 23 -3.21 -7.98 -20.81
C PRO A 23 -2.27 -9.10 -20.37
N ASN A 24 -1.03 -8.74 -20.06
CA ASN A 24 -0.08 -9.57 -19.36
C ASN A 24 0.21 -8.92 -18.00
N VAL A 25 0.04 -9.68 -16.91
CA VAL A 25 0.08 -9.14 -15.55
C VAL A 25 1.31 -9.68 -14.82
N PHE A 26 2.09 -8.75 -14.25
CA PHE A 26 3.21 -9.06 -13.38
C PHE A 26 2.93 -8.48 -11.99
N GLU A 27 3.14 -9.28 -10.97
CA GLU A 27 3.05 -8.84 -9.58
C GLU A 27 4.45 -8.57 -9.03
N ALA A 28 4.60 -7.40 -8.41
CA ALA A 28 5.84 -6.98 -7.79
C ALA A 28 5.56 -5.91 -6.72
N ASP A 29 6.53 -5.58 -5.90
CA ASP A 29 6.44 -4.42 -5.01
C ASP A 29 6.40 -3.08 -5.78
N GLY A 30 6.02 -2.00 -5.10
CA GLY A 30 5.84 -0.70 -5.74
C GLY A 30 7.13 -0.16 -6.38
N VAL A 31 8.29 -0.41 -5.79
CA VAL A 31 9.59 0.01 -6.31
C VAL A 31 9.91 -0.75 -7.61
N GLN A 32 9.71 -2.05 -7.60
CA GLN A 32 9.91 -2.90 -8.78
C GLN A 32 8.90 -2.56 -9.90
N CYS A 33 7.64 -2.30 -9.56
CA CYS A 33 6.63 -1.86 -10.52
C CYS A 33 7.08 -0.59 -11.26
N LEU A 34 7.53 0.42 -10.52
CA LEU A 34 8.01 1.68 -11.10
C LEU A 34 9.33 1.48 -11.88
N ALA A 35 10.23 0.64 -11.40
CA ALA A 35 11.47 0.33 -12.12
C ALA A 35 11.20 -0.35 -13.47
N ARG A 36 10.26 -1.29 -13.53
CA ARG A 36 9.83 -1.94 -14.78
C ARG A 36 9.17 -0.94 -15.73
N LEU A 37 8.31 -0.05 -15.20
CA LEU A 37 7.69 1.00 -15.99
C LEU A 37 8.73 1.95 -16.59
N ASN A 38 9.73 2.38 -15.81
CA ASN A 38 10.80 3.24 -16.29
C ASN A 38 11.67 2.58 -17.36
N ARG A 39 11.85 1.25 -17.31
CA ARG A 39 12.55 0.46 -18.33
C ARG A 39 11.68 0.09 -19.54
N LYS A 40 10.42 0.54 -19.55
CA LYS A 40 9.44 0.21 -20.60
C LYS A 40 9.18 -1.30 -20.76
N GLU A 41 9.39 -2.07 -19.67
CA GLU A 41 9.07 -3.50 -19.60
C GLU A 41 7.57 -3.76 -19.40
N VAL A 42 6.85 -2.76 -18.91
CA VAL A 42 5.39 -2.73 -18.75
C VAL A 42 4.84 -1.39 -19.23
N ASP A 43 3.61 -1.40 -19.73
CA ASP A 43 2.94 -0.21 -20.26
C ASP A 43 2.27 0.62 -19.16
N VAL A 44 1.77 -0.06 -18.12
CA VAL A 44 1.02 0.53 -17.01
C VAL A 44 1.46 -0.11 -15.71
N ALA A 45 1.64 0.69 -14.67
CA ALA A 45 1.87 0.22 -13.30
C ALA A 45 0.74 0.69 -12.39
N ILE A 46 0.27 -0.20 -11.50
CA ILE A 46 -0.64 0.14 -10.40
C ILE A 46 0.06 -0.26 -9.12
N ALA A 47 0.38 0.72 -8.28
CA ALA A 47 1.15 0.49 -7.07
C ALA A 47 0.77 1.46 -5.96
N PHE A 48 1.03 1.06 -4.73
CA PHE A 48 1.09 2.01 -3.63
C PHE A 48 2.37 2.83 -3.74
N SER A 49 2.24 4.14 -3.65
CA SER A 49 3.37 5.06 -3.65
C SER A 49 3.14 6.16 -2.64
N VAL A 50 4.23 6.67 -2.09
CA VAL A 50 4.28 8.03 -1.58
C VAL A 50 4.13 8.94 -2.78
N GLN A 51 3.63 10.16 -2.64
CA GLN A 51 3.45 11.10 -3.77
C GLN A 51 4.70 11.16 -4.66
N TYR A 52 4.73 10.31 -5.68
CA TYR A 52 5.84 10.23 -6.62
C TYR A 52 5.63 11.28 -7.72
N LYS A 53 6.57 12.19 -7.84
CA LYS A 53 6.59 13.17 -8.95
C LYS A 53 7.66 12.75 -9.95
N SER A 54 7.27 12.53 -11.18
CA SER A 54 8.19 12.26 -12.28
C SER A 54 7.84 13.14 -13.47
N LYS A 55 8.86 13.60 -14.19
CA LYS A 55 8.65 14.33 -15.45
C LYS A 55 8.38 13.38 -16.63
N SER A 56 8.79 12.12 -16.52
CA SER A 56 8.65 11.09 -17.55
C SER A 56 7.39 10.24 -17.42
N LEU A 57 6.71 10.29 -16.25
CA LEU A 57 5.53 9.48 -15.99
C LEU A 57 4.29 10.36 -15.81
N GLU A 58 3.20 9.95 -16.41
CA GLU A 58 1.86 10.41 -16.05
C GLU A 58 1.34 9.55 -14.92
N ILE A 59 0.96 10.18 -13.80
CA ILE A 59 0.52 9.50 -12.58
C ILE A 59 -0.84 10.02 -12.16
N THR A 60 -1.75 9.11 -11.88
CA THR A 60 -3.09 9.43 -11.37
C THR A 60 -3.33 8.68 -10.05
N ASN A 61 -3.64 9.43 -9.00
CA ASN A 61 -4.03 8.85 -7.72
C ASN A 61 -5.45 8.28 -7.82
N LEU A 62 -5.61 7.01 -7.48
CA LEU A 62 -6.86 6.26 -7.52
C LEU A 62 -7.59 6.34 -6.17
N ALA A 63 -6.85 6.12 -5.09
CA ALA A 63 -7.36 6.16 -3.72
C ALA A 63 -6.26 6.56 -2.74
N LYS A 64 -6.67 7.15 -1.62
CA LYS A 64 -5.81 7.53 -0.49
C LYS A 64 -6.08 6.58 0.67
N PHE A 65 -5.01 6.11 1.30
CA PHE A 65 -5.05 5.22 2.45
C PHE A 65 -4.28 5.86 3.59
N PRO A 66 -4.95 6.34 4.65
CA PRO A 66 -4.26 6.80 5.83
C PRO A 66 -3.43 5.66 6.42
N MET A 67 -2.28 5.98 6.99
CA MET A 67 -1.48 5.01 7.73
C MET A 67 -2.14 4.69 9.05
N ALA A 68 -2.03 3.44 9.47
CA ALA A 68 -2.56 2.96 10.75
C ALA A 68 -1.56 2.02 11.42
N LEU A 69 -1.49 2.12 12.75
CA LEU A 69 -0.84 1.13 13.59
C LEU A 69 -1.80 -0.05 13.80
N VAL A 70 -1.26 -1.24 13.72
CA VAL A 70 -1.94 -2.47 14.11
C VAL A 70 -1.22 -3.02 15.33
N VAL A 71 -1.97 -3.20 16.40
CA VAL A 71 -1.46 -3.65 17.70
C VAL A 71 -2.30 -4.81 18.22
N PRO A 72 -1.75 -5.71 19.08
CA PRO A 72 -2.56 -6.77 19.68
C PRO A 72 -3.68 -6.19 20.57
N VAL A 73 -4.76 -6.92 20.72
CA VAL A 73 -5.79 -6.59 21.73
C VAL A 73 -5.12 -6.59 23.11
N GLY A 74 -5.37 -5.52 23.89
CA GLY A 74 -4.75 -5.33 25.20
C GLY A 74 -3.41 -4.59 25.18
N HIS A 75 -2.87 -4.29 24.02
CA HIS A 75 -1.67 -3.46 23.92
C HIS A 75 -1.90 -2.06 24.53
N ARG A 76 -0.86 -1.48 25.16
CA ARG A 76 -0.96 -0.17 25.81
C ARG A 76 -1.47 0.93 24.87
N PHE A 77 -1.17 0.86 23.59
CA PHE A 77 -1.66 1.81 22.60
C PHE A 77 -3.14 1.66 22.31
N ALA A 78 -3.72 0.49 22.46
CA ALA A 78 -5.16 0.29 22.29
C ALA A 78 -6.00 0.93 23.41
N GLN A 79 -5.41 1.22 24.57
CA GLN A 79 -6.10 1.72 25.75
C GLN A 79 -6.05 3.25 25.90
N LYS A 80 -5.15 3.95 25.19
CA LYS A 80 -4.93 5.39 25.32
C LYS A 80 -5.16 6.10 24.00
N GLY A 81 -5.88 7.22 24.01
CA GLY A 81 -6.12 8.04 22.84
C GLY A 81 -4.92 8.90 22.38
N PHE A 82 -3.87 9.00 23.21
CA PHE A 82 -2.65 9.74 22.91
C PHE A 82 -1.43 9.02 23.48
N TRP A 83 -0.36 8.93 22.68
CA TRP A 83 0.91 8.32 23.10
C TRP A 83 2.05 9.31 22.94
N PRO A 84 2.93 9.43 23.96
CA PRO A 84 4.19 10.12 23.78
C PRO A 84 4.99 9.49 22.64
N LYS A 85 5.59 10.32 21.79
CA LYS A 85 6.37 9.83 20.64
C LYS A 85 7.54 8.95 21.07
N SER A 86 8.09 9.19 22.28
CA SER A 86 9.12 8.35 22.91
C SER A 86 8.68 6.89 23.14
N ASP A 87 7.37 6.65 23.26
CA ASP A 87 6.86 5.30 23.48
C ASP A 87 7.14 4.37 22.30
N PHE A 88 7.24 4.90 21.08
CA PHE A 88 7.57 4.13 19.88
C PHE A 88 9.01 3.56 19.92
N ALA A 89 9.93 4.18 20.67
CA ALA A 89 11.31 3.72 20.79
C ALA A 89 11.44 2.35 21.50
N SER A 90 10.47 2.01 22.34
CA SER A 90 10.45 0.74 23.08
C SER A 90 9.64 -0.36 22.40
N GLU A 91 9.04 -0.07 21.25
CA GLU A 91 8.25 -1.05 20.51
C GLU A 91 9.11 -1.87 19.56
N ARG A 92 8.76 -3.15 19.44
CA ARG A 92 9.22 -3.99 18.35
C ARG A 92 8.28 -3.88 17.17
N TRP A 93 8.85 -3.91 15.98
CA TRP A 93 8.10 -3.67 14.75
C TRP A 93 8.10 -4.91 13.85
N ILE A 94 6.99 -5.10 13.15
CA ILE A 94 6.87 -6.06 12.05
C ILE A 94 7.02 -5.28 10.75
N ALA A 95 8.05 -5.58 9.97
CA ALA A 95 8.21 -5.01 8.63
C ALA A 95 7.33 -5.74 7.62
N ILE A 96 6.57 -4.98 6.84
CA ILE A 96 5.80 -5.53 5.71
C ILE A 96 6.49 -5.07 4.43
N GLN A 97 7.22 -5.99 3.79
CA GLN A 97 8.10 -5.69 2.65
C GLN A 97 9.06 -4.53 2.96
N GLU A 98 10.32 -4.82 3.17
CA GLU A 98 11.34 -3.82 3.58
C GLU A 98 11.39 -2.59 2.67
N THR A 99 11.07 -2.76 1.38
CA THR A 99 11.01 -1.71 0.36
C THR A 99 9.60 -1.18 0.12
N SER A 100 8.60 -1.57 0.91
CA SER A 100 7.24 -1.08 0.74
C SER A 100 7.09 0.38 1.16
N GLY A 101 6.13 1.07 0.55
CA GLY A 101 5.77 2.42 0.96
C GLY A 101 5.43 2.52 2.45
N GLY A 102 4.79 1.50 3.03
CA GLY A 102 4.45 1.48 4.46
C GLY A 102 5.68 1.45 5.37
N THR A 103 6.67 0.59 5.07
CA THR A 103 7.92 0.54 5.83
C THR A 103 8.72 1.82 5.66
N MET A 104 8.77 2.39 4.46
CA MET A 104 9.45 3.68 4.23
C MET A 104 8.80 4.82 5.01
N GLU A 105 7.47 4.89 5.08
CA GLU A 105 6.74 5.87 5.90
C GLU A 105 7.00 5.68 7.40
N LEU A 106 7.07 4.42 7.86
CA LEU A 106 7.45 4.11 9.24
C LEU A 106 8.84 4.68 9.56
N LEU A 107 9.84 4.35 8.74
CA LEU A 107 11.21 4.82 8.94
C LEU A 107 11.30 6.35 8.90
N ALA A 108 10.63 6.98 7.93
CA ALA A 108 10.60 8.43 7.81
C ALA A 108 9.90 9.09 9.02
N GLY A 109 8.78 8.55 9.46
CA GLY A 109 8.02 9.06 10.61
C GLY A 109 8.81 8.96 11.91
N LEU A 110 9.42 7.81 12.19
CA LEU A 110 10.19 7.59 13.42
C LEU A 110 11.52 8.36 13.43
N SER A 111 12.16 8.52 12.27
CA SER A 111 13.43 9.27 12.17
C SER A 111 13.29 10.74 12.55
N GLN A 112 12.10 11.34 12.36
CA GLN A 112 11.80 12.71 12.80
C GLN A 112 11.92 12.88 14.32
N PHE A 113 11.85 11.78 15.08
CA PHE A 113 11.97 11.74 16.54
C PHE A 113 13.29 11.14 17.01
N GLY A 114 14.22 10.87 16.09
CA GLY A 114 15.48 10.22 16.38
C GLY A 114 15.33 8.74 16.78
N ILE A 115 14.23 8.10 16.40
CA ILE A 115 13.94 6.70 16.73
C ILE A 115 14.32 5.81 15.56
N THR A 116 15.13 4.81 15.83
CA THR A 116 15.42 3.70 14.91
C THR A 116 14.59 2.49 15.34
N PRO A 117 13.67 1.99 14.50
CA PRO A 117 12.84 0.84 14.88
C PRO A 117 13.66 -0.45 14.97
N GLU A 118 13.35 -1.27 15.97
CA GLU A 118 13.84 -2.64 16.08
C GLU A 118 12.80 -3.57 15.42
N PHE A 119 13.20 -4.24 14.34
CA PHE A 119 12.34 -5.20 13.67
C PHE A 119 12.51 -6.60 14.28
N SER A 120 11.40 -7.18 14.76
CA SER A 120 11.36 -8.55 15.29
C SER A 120 11.04 -9.57 14.20
N ALA A 121 10.36 -9.15 13.12
CA ALA A 121 10.05 -9.98 11.97
C ALA A 121 9.87 -9.14 10.70
N SER A 122 10.04 -9.76 9.55
CA SER A 122 9.73 -9.21 8.25
C SER A 122 8.92 -10.22 7.42
N THR A 123 7.94 -9.76 6.66
CA THR A 123 7.09 -10.60 5.82
C THR A 123 6.61 -9.86 4.58
N ASN A 124 6.27 -10.60 3.53
CA ASN A 124 5.65 -10.05 2.31
C ASN A 124 4.11 -10.18 2.32
N SER A 125 3.53 -10.79 3.36
CA SER A 125 2.08 -11.00 3.50
C SER A 125 1.50 -10.12 4.60
N ILE A 126 0.41 -9.43 4.31
CA ILE A 126 -0.34 -8.65 5.30
C ILE A 126 -0.97 -9.60 6.32
N GLU A 127 -1.51 -10.75 5.87
CA GLU A 127 -2.08 -11.75 6.77
C GLU A 127 -1.03 -12.26 7.77
N ALA A 128 0.16 -12.64 7.30
CA ALA A 128 1.25 -13.06 8.19
C ALA A 128 1.69 -11.95 9.16
N ALA A 129 1.66 -10.68 8.71
CA ALA A 129 1.96 -9.56 9.61
C ALA A 129 0.90 -9.43 10.71
N LEU A 130 -0.39 -9.62 10.40
CA LEU A 130 -1.48 -9.62 11.38
C LEU A 130 -1.33 -10.76 12.37
N ASP A 131 -0.97 -11.97 11.92
CA ASP A 131 -0.68 -13.13 12.79
C ASP A 131 0.48 -12.82 13.74
N TYR A 132 1.58 -12.25 13.26
CA TYR A 132 2.71 -11.87 14.10
C TYR A 132 2.35 -10.81 15.13
N VAL A 133 1.52 -9.83 14.77
CA VAL A 133 1.00 -8.83 15.69
C VAL A 133 0.12 -9.49 16.75
N GLU A 134 -0.83 -10.34 16.33
CA GLU A 134 -1.72 -11.07 17.27
C GLU A 134 -0.94 -11.93 18.26
N MET A 135 0.15 -12.57 17.81
CA MET A 135 1.07 -13.34 18.65
C MET A 135 1.93 -12.48 19.60
N GLY A 136 1.85 -11.14 19.50
CA GLY A 136 2.62 -10.23 20.33
C GLY A 136 4.11 -10.12 19.97
N LEU A 137 4.50 -10.51 18.74
CA LEU A 137 5.89 -10.38 18.29
C LEU A 137 6.30 -8.92 18.05
N GLY A 138 5.34 -8.03 17.89
CA GLY A 138 5.55 -6.61 17.68
C GLY A 138 4.28 -5.90 17.20
N ILE A 139 4.41 -4.64 16.83
CA ILE A 139 3.34 -3.84 16.21
C ILE A 139 3.68 -3.61 14.74
N ALA A 140 2.67 -3.32 13.92
CA ALA A 140 2.87 -3.04 12.50
C ALA A 140 2.33 -1.67 12.11
N LEU A 141 2.99 -1.00 11.16
CA LEU A 141 2.44 0.15 10.46
C LEU A 141 2.09 -0.27 9.03
N MET A 142 0.86 0.00 8.62
CA MET A 142 0.39 -0.31 7.27
C MET A 142 -0.65 0.71 6.81
N ALA A 143 -0.91 0.74 5.50
CA ALA A 143 -2.11 1.41 5.00
C ALA A 143 -3.34 0.84 5.71
N TYR A 144 -4.29 1.71 6.11
CA TYR A 144 -5.46 1.29 6.89
C TYR A 144 -6.09 0.03 6.29
N PRO A 145 -6.03 -1.11 6.98
CA PRO A 145 -6.50 -2.38 6.41
C PRO A 145 -8.03 -2.41 6.39
N PRO A 146 -8.65 -2.97 5.35
CA PRO A 146 -10.08 -3.18 5.35
C PRO A 146 -10.48 -4.19 6.43
N GLN A 147 -11.66 -4.00 7.02
CA GLN A 147 -12.18 -4.86 8.07
C GLN A 147 -12.22 -6.35 7.69
N SER A 148 -12.36 -6.66 6.40
CA SER A 148 -12.33 -8.05 5.91
C SER A 148 -11.01 -8.77 6.14
N LEU A 149 -9.90 -8.06 6.37
CA LEU A 149 -8.61 -8.64 6.71
C LEU A 149 -8.38 -8.76 8.22
N THR A 150 -8.97 -7.87 9.00
CA THR A 150 -8.70 -7.79 10.44
C THR A 150 -9.74 -8.50 11.30
N LYS A 151 -10.92 -8.82 10.75
CA LYS A 151 -12.06 -9.39 11.49
C LYS A 151 -11.79 -10.74 12.17
N ASP A 152 -10.87 -11.53 11.60
CA ASP A 152 -10.52 -12.87 12.07
C ASP A 152 -9.24 -12.87 12.94
N HIS A 153 -8.69 -11.66 13.27
CA HIS A 153 -7.50 -11.48 14.09
C HIS A 153 -7.83 -10.68 15.35
N ASN A 154 -7.21 -11.04 16.47
CA ASN A 154 -7.34 -10.30 17.75
C ASN A 154 -6.40 -9.08 17.76
N VAL A 155 -6.64 -8.13 16.87
CA VAL A 155 -5.86 -6.91 16.72
C VAL A 155 -6.72 -5.66 16.79
N VAL A 156 -6.11 -4.54 17.14
CA VAL A 156 -6.74 -3.21 17.13
C VAL A 156 -6.04 -2.36 16.07
N VAL A 157 -6.82 -1.73 15.21
CA VAL A 157 -6.34 -0.82 14.15
C VAL A 157 -6.51 0.61 14.62
N LEU A 158 -5.42 1.36 14.69
CA LEU A 158 -5.34 2.71 15.23
C LEU A 158 -4.92 3.67 14.12
N PRO A 159 -5.81 4.52 13.60
CA PRO A 159 -5.45 5.52 12.59
C PRO A 159 -4.31 6.42 13.07
N GLN A 160 -3.31 6.64 12.23
CA GLN A 160 -2.11 7.43 12.55
C GLN A 160 -1.68 8.31 11.37
N GLU A 161 -2.64 8.86 10.63
CA GLU A 161 -2.37 9.69 9.46
C GLU A 161 -1.57 10.96 9.81
N GLU A 162 -1.85 11.57 10.95
CA GLU A 162 -1.16 12.80 11.37
C GLU A 162 0.34 12.57 11.60
N LEU A 163 0.73 11.37 12.03
CA LEU A 163 2.11 11.05 12.34
C LEU A 163 2.86 10.41 11.17
N PHE A 164 2.21 9.50 10.46
CA PHE A 164 2.84 8.68 9.42
C PHE A 164 2.28 8.95 8.01
N GLY A 165 1.40 9.95 7.85
CA GLY A 165 0.87 10.31 6.55
C GLY A 165 -0.07 9.28 5.94
N SER A 166 -0.04 9.20 4.62
CA SER A 166 -0.92 8.32 3.83
C SER A 166 -0.20 7.75 2.63
N LEU A 167 -0.53 6.52 2.29
CA LEU A 167 -0.18 5.94 0.99
C LEU A 167 -1.26 6.24 -0.05
N TYR A 168 -0.84 6.31 -1.29
CA TYR A 168 -1.73 6.47 -2.43
C TYR A 168 -1.64 5.24 -3.33
N LEU A 169 -2.77 4.60 -3.60
CA LEU A 169 -2.86 3.70 -4.72
C LEU A 169 -2.89 4.56 -5.99
N SER A 170 -1.94 4.37 -6.86
CA SER A 170 -1.77 5.17 -8.07
C SER A 170 -1.64 4.29 -9.30
N ILE A 171 -2.10 4.80 -10.43
CA ILE A 171 -1.83 4.25 -11.76
C ILE A 171 -0.85 5.17 -12.46
N ALA A 172 0.13 4.60 -13.14
CA ALA A 172 1.15 5.34 -13.88
C ALA A 172 1.47 4.70 -15.22
N TRP A 173 1.87 5.52 -16.19
CA TRP A 173 2.42 5.13 -17.49
C TRP A 173 3.46 6.13 -17.98
N GLN A 174 4.25 5.76 -18.98
CA GLN A 174 5.20 6.69 -19.59
C GLN A 174 4.46 7.80 -20.35
N ALA A 175 4.89 9.05 -20.19
CA ALA A 175 4.29 10.19 -20.89
C ALA A 175 4.42 10.08 -22.44
N ASP A 176 5.48 9.39 -22.89
CA ASP A 176 5.79 9.11 -24.30
C ASP A 176 5.32 7.71 -24.77
N THR A 177 4.39 7.08 -24.06
CA THR A 177 3.90 5.74 -24.42
C THR A 177 3.19 5.72 -25.77
N ASN A 178 3.36 4.62 -26.51
CA ASN A 178 2.65 4.36 -27.76
C ASN A 178 1.25 3.77 -27.56
N MET A 179 0.84 3.50 -26.31
CA MET A 179 -0.50 2.99 -26.03
C MET A 179 -1.58 4.04 -26.35
N GLU A 180 -2.68 3.61 -26.95
CA GLU A 180 -3.78 4.50 -27.28
C GLU A 180 -4.32 5.21 -26.03
N ARG A 181 -4.47 6.53 -26.10
CA ARG A 181 -4.99 7.36 -25.00
C ARG A 181 -6.40 6.94 -24.56
N SER A 182 -7.20 6.42 -25.46
CA SER A 182 -8.54 5.88 -25.17
C SER A 182 -8.47 4.72 -24.16
N ILE A 183 -7.50 3.81 -24.33
CA ILE A 183 -7.26 2.67 -23.44
C ILE A 183 -6.75 3.16 -22.10
N LEU A 184 -5.75 4.05 -22.08
CA LEU A 184 -5.18 4.61 -20.84
C LEU A 184 -6.23 5.34 -20.00
N ASN A 185 -7.00 6.22 -20.64
CA ASN A 185 -8.05 7.00 -19.96
C ASN A 185 -9.15 6.08 -19.39
N TYR A 186 -9.58 5.09 -20.18
CA TYR A 186 -10.56 4.12 -19.70
C TYR A 186 -10.02 3.29 -18.55
N THR A 187 -8.75 2.85 -18.63
CA THR A 187 -8.07 2.11 -17.58
C THR A 187 -8.03 2.93 -16.28
N ALA A 188 -7.60 4.19 -16.35
CA ALA A 188 -7.52 5.06 -15.18
C ALA A 188 -8.89 5.34 -14.57
N ALA A 189 -9.91 5.63 -15.39
CA ALA A 189 -11.27 5.88 -14.92
C ALA A 189 -11.88 4.65 -14.25
N THR A 190 -11.73 3.47 -14.87
CA THR A 190 -12.21 2.19 -14.34
C THR A 190 -11.46 1.84 -13.04
N ALA A 191 -10.13 1.98 -13.05
CA ALA A 191 -9.30 1.76 -11.87
C ALA A 191 -9.73 2.64 -10.70
N LYS A 192 -9.98 3.93 -10.93
CA LYS A 192 -10.43 4.87 -9.90
C LYS A 192 -11.82 4.52 -9.34
N ARG A 193 -12.75 4.12 -10.21
CA ARG A 193 -14.09 3.69 -9.78
C ARG A 193 -14.03 2.42 -8.93
N LEU A 194 -13.28 1.41 -9.38
CA LEU A 194 -13.11 0.15 -8.65
C LEU A 194 -12.40 0.35 -7.31
N ALA A 195 -11.41 1.24 -7.22
CA ALA A 195 -10.75 1.56 -5.97
C ALA A 195 -11.72 2.07 -4.91
N ARG A 196 -12.69 2.92 -5.28
CA ARG A 196 -13.74 3.42 -4.38
C ARG A 196 -14.75 2.37 -3.92
N GLN A 197 -14.88 1.26 -4.65
CA GLN A 197 -15.88 0.21 -4.35
C GLN A 197 -15.29 -0.92 -3.50
N ILE A 198 -13.98 -1.13 -3.58
CA ILE A 198 -13.32 -2.29 -2.96
C ILE A 198 -12.58 -1.91 -1.68
N LEU A 199 -12.27 -0.64 -1.56
CA LEU A 199 -11.44 -0.04 -0.51
C LEU A 199 -12.26 0.91 0.35
#